data_f6c4805dd57db32d7e4ee92324bd3975
#
_entry.id   f6c4805dd57db32d7e4ee92324bd3975
#
_cell.length_a   1.000
_cell.length_b   1.000
_cell.length_c   1.000
_cell.angle_alpha   90.00
_cell.angle_beta   90.00
_cell.angle_gamma   90.00
#
_symmetry.space_group_name_H-M   'P 1'
#
loop_
_entity.id
_entity.type
_entity.pdbx_description
1 polymer ?
#
loop_
_entity_poly.entity_id
_entity_poly.type
_entity_poly.pdbx_seq_one_letter_code
_entity_poly.pdbx_strand_id
1 'polypeptide(L)' 'MNLLALDTSTDTLSIAVQRGDAVWEHSGPGGPQTSTELIPAILALMAQAGLEFAELQAIVFGRG' A
#
# COMPACT_ATOMS: atom_id res chain seq x y z
N MET A 1 -12.96 -6.89 5.82
CA MET A 1 -11.60 -7.13 6.28
C MET A 1 -10.72 -5.94 5.92
N ASN A 2 -9.89 -5.50 6.85
CA ASN A 2 -8.99 -4.37 6.61
C ASN A 2 -7.59 -4.90 6.37
N LEU A 3 -7.01 -4.60 5.20
CA LEU A 3 -5.68 -5.06 4.90
C LEU A 3 -4.90 -4.07 4.05
N LEU A 4 -3.60 -4.20 4.11
CA LEU A 4 -2.65 -3.44 3.30
C LEU A 4 -1.87 -4.44 2.46
N ALA A 5 -1.82 -4.24 1.17
CA ALA A 5 -1.07 -5.09 0.25
C ALA A 5 0.01 -4.25 -0.43
N LEU A 6 1.21 -4.78 -0.46
CA LEU A 6 2.37 -4.15 -1.08
C LEU A 6 2.95 -5.10 -2.11
N ASP A 7 3.23 -4.59 -3.28
CA ASP A 7 3.90 -5.35 -4.33
C ASP A 7 4.97 -4.45 -4.94
N THR A 8 6.22 -4.87 -4.80
CA THR A 8 7.35 -4.12 -5.34
C THR A 8 8.08 -4.98 -6.36
N SER A 9 8.32 -4.41 -7.51
CA SER A 9 9.14 -5.02 -8.54
C SER A 9 10.28 -4.06 -8.88
N THR A 10 11.13 -4.47 -9.82
CA THR A 10 12.24 -3.65 -10.23
C THR A 10 11.79 -2.33 -10.82
N ASP A 11 10.68 -2.35 -11.52
CA ASP A 11 10.21 -1.19 -12.30
C ASP A 11 8.99 -0.50 -11.73
N THR A 12 8.22 -1.17 -10.88
CA THR A 12 6.97 -0.62 -10.38
C THR A 12 6.76 -0.88 -8.91
N LEU A 13 6.02 0.00 -8.29
CA LEU A 13 5.56 -0.11 -6.93
C LEU A 13 4.03 -0.08 -6.96
N SER A 14 3.39 -1.05 -6.31
CA SER A 14 1.94 -1.09 -6.19
C SER A 14 1.55 -1.23 -4.72
N ILE A 15 0.58 -0.43 -4.30
CA ILE A 15 0.08 -0.44 -2.94
C ILE A 15 -1.44 -0.50 -3.03
N ALA A 16 -2.05 -1.32 -2.19
CA ALA A 16 -3.51 -1.37 -2.09
C ALA A 16 -3.91 -1.42 -0.62
N VAL A 17 -4.96 -0.68 -0.30
CA VAL A 17 -5.56 -0.71 1.03
C VAL A 17 -7.01 -1.12 0.86
N GLN A 18 -7.42 -2.13 1.61
CA GLN A 18 -8.80 -2.58 1.62
C GLN A 18 -9.43 -2.31 2.99
N ARG A 19 -10.62 -1.74 2.94
CA ARG A 19 -11.44 -1.55 4.13
C ARG A 19 -12.84 -2.09 3.82
N GLY A 20 -13.16 -3.26 4.37
CA GLY A 20 -14.41 -3.92 4.04
C GLY A 20 -14.50 -4.22 2.54
N ASP A 21 -15.48 -3.63 1.88
CA ASP A 21 -15.69 -3.81 0.44
C ASP A 21 -15.02 -2.74 -0.40
N ALA A 22 -14.41 -1.75 0.20
CA ALA A 22 -13.76 -0.66 -0.53
C ALA A 22 -12.27 -0.93 -0.66
N VAL A 23 -11.71 -0.54 -1.81
CA VAL A 23 -10.29 -0.73 -2.11
C VAL A 23 -9.74 0.57 -2.69
N TRP A 24 -8.59 0.99 -2.18
CA TRP A 24 -7.83 2.13 -2.71
C TRP A 24 -6.49 1.60 -3.19
N GLU A 25 -6.08 2.04 -4.36
CA GLU A 25 -4.85 1.57 -4.98
C GLU A 25 -3.98 2.74 -5.40
N HIS A 26 -2.67 2.53 -5.34
CA HIS A 26 -1.69 3.47 -5.82
C HIS A 26 -0.57 2.69 -6.50
N SER A 27 -0.13 3.15 -7.64
CA SER A 27 1.03 2.56 -8.31
C SER A 27 1.91 3.67 -8.84
N GLY A 28 3.19 3.36 -8.92
CA GLY A 28 4.18 4.33 -9.38
C GLY A 28 5.48 3.66 -9.76
N PRO A 29 6.51 4.45 -10.10
CA PRO A 29 7.80 3.90 -10.45
C PRO A 29 8.48 3.26 -9.25
N GLY A 30 9.06 2.11 -9.45
CA GLY A 30 9.87 1.43 -8.45
C GLY A 30 11.33 1.87 -8.56
N GLY A 31 12.22 1.00 -8.12
CA GLY A 31 13.64 1.21 -8.22
C GLY A 31 14.25 1.77 -6.94
N PRO A 32 15.44 2.43 -7.04
CA PRO A 32 16.19 2.84 -5.85
C PRO A 32 15.45 3.82 -4.93
N GLN A 33 14.48 4.54 -5.46
CA GLN A 33 13.75 5.55 -4.68
C GLN A 33 12.47 5.01 -4.06
N THR A 34 12.20 3.72 -4.23
CA THR A 34 10.97 3.11 -3.72
C THR A 34 10.80 3.33 -2.23
N SER A 35 11.87 3.16 -1.45
CA SER A 35 11.77 3.31 0.00
C SER A 35 11.48 4.75 0.43
N THR A 36 11.89 5.73 -0.38
CA THR A 36 11.63 7.13 -0.09
C THR A 36 10.16 7.47 -0.32
N GLU A 37 9.53 6.86 -1.31
CA GLU A 37 8.15 7.15 -1.70
C GLU A 37 7.13 6.22 -1.04
N LEU A 38 7.57 5.06 -0.59
CA LEU A 38 6.69 4.01 -0.09
C LEU A 38 5.90 4.45 1.13
N ILE A 39 6.56 4.99 2.13
CA ILE A 39 5.89 5.36 3.37
C ILE A 39 4.89 6.50 3.16
N PRO A 40 5.24 7.59 2.48
CA PRO A 40 4.24 8.63 2.19
C PRO A 40 3.05 8.10 1.39
N ALA A 41 3.27 7.21 0.45
CA ALA A 41 2.18 6.64 -0.35
C ALA A 41 1.26 5.76 0.50
N ILE A 42 1.83 4.95 1.38
CA ILE A 42 1.04 4.13 2.31
C ILE A 42 0.19 5.03 3.20
N LEU A 43 0.80 6.06 3.77
CA LEU A 43 0.09 6.97 4.67
C LEU A 43 -1.04 7.70 3.94
N ALA A 44 -0.80 8.09 2.68
CA ALA A 44 -1.82 8.76 1.89
C ALA A 44 -3.02 7.83 1.64
N LEU A 45 -2.77 6.58 1.28
CA LEU A 45 -3.85 5.62 1.05
C LEU A 45 -4.58 5.29 2.34
N MET A 46 -3.86 5.13 3.44
CA MET A 46 -4.48 4.87 4.74
C MET A 46 -5.38 6.03 5.13
N ALA A 47 -4.95 7.25 4.88
CA ALA A 47 -5.76 8.43 5.17
C ALA A 47 -7.02 8.46 4.30
N GLN A 48 -6.91 8.13 3.02
CA GLN A 48 -8.07 8.05 2.13
C GLN A 48 -9.07 7.01 2.60
N ALA A 49 -8.57 5.88 3.08
CA ALA A 49 -9.40 4.80 3.57
C ALA A 49 -9.96 5.07 4.97
N GLY A 50 -9.42 6.05 5.67
CA GLY A 50 -9.81 6.34 7.04
C GLY A 50 -9.38 5.24 8.00
N LEU A 51 -8.25 4.60 7.73
CA LEU A 51 -7.73 3.51 8.55
C LEU A 51 -6.44 3.91 9.26
N GLU A 52 -6.27 3.37 10.45
CA GLU A 52 -5.00 3.40 11.16
C GLU A 52 -4.34 2.04 11.09
N PHE A 53 -3.01 2.01 11.26
CA PHE A 53 -2.29 0.74 11.20
C PHE A 53 -2.80 -0.27 12.22
N ALA A 54 -3.22 0.19 13.38
CA ALA A 54 -3.77 -0.71 14.41
C ALA A 54 -5.07 -1.38 13.98
N GLU A 55 -5.75 -0.83 12.99
CA GLU A 55 -7.00 -1.39 12.48
C GLU A 55 -6.78 -2.45 11.40
N LEU A 56 -5.55 -2.57 10.89
CA LEU A 56 -5.24 -3.56 9.87
C LEU A 56 -5.25 -4.96 10.46
N GLN A 57 -5.87 -5.89 9.74
CA GLN A 57 -5.93 -7.29 10.11
C GLN A 57 -4.84 -8.11 9.45
N ALA A 58 -4.31 -7.61 8.34
CA ALA A 58 -3.25 -8.28 7.61
C ALA A 58 -2.43 -7.29 6.81
N ILE A 59 -1.15 -7.61 6.64
CA ILE A 59 -0.26 -6.90 5.71
C ILE A 59 0.30 -7.97 4.79
N VAL A 60 0.12 -7.77 3.49
CA VAL A 60 0.51 -8.74 2.47
C VAL A 60 1.64 -8.15 1.64
N PHE A 61 2.71 -8.92 1.47
CA PHE A 61 3.82 -8.54 0.62
C PHE A 61 3.86 -9.46 -0.59
N GLY A 62 3.96 -8.85 -1.77
CA GLY A 62 4.18 -9.56 -2.99
C GLY A 62 5.51 -9.16 -3.60
N ARG A 63 6.04 -10.02 -4.45
CA ARG A 63 7.23 -9.73 -5.25
C ARG A 63 6.91 -10.01 -6.69
N GLY A 64 7.03 -8.96 -7.48
CA GLY A 64 6.87 -9.10 -8.92
C GLY A 64 8.10 -9.62 -9.61
#